data_19aecebd1cd594e6e43bcfa42a714b1b
#
_entry.id   19aecebd1cd594e6e43bcfa42a714b1b
#
_cell.length_a   1.000
_cell.length_b   1.000
_cell.length_c   1.000
_cell.angle_alpha   90.00
_cell.angle_beta   90.00
_cell.angle_gamma   90.00
#
_symmetry.space_group_name_H-M   'P 1'
#
loop_
_entity.id
_entity.type
_entity.pdbx_description
1 polymer ?
#
loop_
_entity_poly.entity_id
_entity_poly.type
_entity_poly.pdbx_seq_one_letter_code
_entity_poly.pdbx_strand_id
1 'polypeptide(L)'
;FIYGFCDGQGFNTGNDEDLLEFTLNYNKDFGNSNLDVIAGYSYQETSYQGRYGLGFGFTNESVQGMANELYNDMELIESGLSGQYQQFGYDRDGLYVNRLFPSISQNEAVSTPSGVSLQSVAADYWGYSDEMQSFFARVNYSIMDKYLLTATLRADGSSSFSNDNQYGYFPSAALAWKIHEDLNIDSIDNLKLRLGWGITGNQQGLGYGNFIRRERFGGIGIANDSNITMPSTNVISF
;
A
#
# COMPACT_ATOMS: atom_id res chain seq x y z
N PHE A 1 -8.21 49.21 -5.16
CA PHE A 1 -9.01 47.99 -4.93
C PHE A 1 -8.05 46.81 -4.90
N ILE A 2 -7.74 46.32 -3.71
CA ILE A 2 -6.98 45.07 -3.52
C ILE A 2 -8.02 43.97 -3.61
N TYR A 3 -8.09 43.27 -4.73
CA TYR A 3 -8.80 42.01 -4.82
C TYR A 3 -8.01 40.99 -4.01
N GLY A 4 -8.50 40.64 -2.83
CA GLY A 4 -8.00 39.55 -2.08
C GLY A 4 -8.26 38.23 -2.85
N PHE A 5 -7.24 37.62 -3.39
CA PHE A 5 -7.34 36.26 -3.96
C PHE A 5 -7.45 35.30 -2.80
N CYS A 6 -8.64 34.72 -2.62
CA CYS A 6 -8.78 33.58 -1.73
C CYS A 6 -8.25 32.34 -2.46
N ASP A 7 -7.29 31.65 -1.87
CA ASP A 7 -6.83 30.33 -2.25
C ASP A 7 -7.40 29.29 -1.28
N GLY A 8 -7.63 28.10 -1.76
CA GLY A 8 -8.14 26.99 -0.96
C GLY A 8 -7.58 25.66 -1.43
N GLN A 9 -7.30 24.80 -0.47
CA GLN A 9 -6.81 23.45 -0.70
C GLN A 9 -7.79 22.42 -0.14
N GLY A 10 -8.06 21.38 -0.92
CA GLY A 10 -8.88 20.26 -0.51
C GLY A 10 -8.10 18.92 -0.59
N PHE A 11 -8.21 18.12 0.47
CA PHE A 11 -7.69 16.77 0.54
C PHE A 11 -8.84 15.79 0.71
N ASN A 12 -8.82 14.71 -0.06
CA ASN A 12 -9.67 13.56 0.15
C ASN A 12 -8.81 12.30 -0.01
N THR A 13 -8.81 11.46 1.03
CA THR A 13 -8.06 10.20 1.04
C THR A 13 -8.98 9.08 1.49
N GLY A 14 -8.86 7.91 0.86
CA GLY A 14 -9.56 6.70 1.22
C GLY A 14 -8.60 5.51 1.19
N ASN A 15 -8.92 4.52 2.00
CA ASN A 15 -8.29 3.21 1.93
C ASN A 15 -9.39 2.15 2.01
N ASP A 16 -9.24 1.13 1.17
CA ASP A 16 -10.07 -0.06 1.16
C ASP A 16 -9.18 -1.26 1.47
N GLU A 17 -9.67 -2.19 2.29
CA GLU A 17 -8.95 -3.38 2.70
C GLU A 17 -9.80 -4.61 2.44
N ASP A 18 -9.28 -5.51 1.63
CA ASP A 18 -9.85 -6.82 1.34
C ASP A 18 -9.03 -7.91 2.02
N LEU A 19 -9.69 -8.74 2.83
CA LEU A 19 -9.06 -9.84 3.56
C LEU A 19 -9.74 -11.16 3.22
N LEU A 20 -8.93 -12.15 2.85
CA LEU A 20 -9.35 -13.51 2.62
C LEU A 20 -8.50 -14.48 3.45
N GLU A 21 -9.12 -15.30 4.29
CA GLU A 21 -8.42 -16.25 5.13
C GLU A 21 -9.04 -17.66 5.02
N PHE A 22 -8.16 -18.66 4.92
CA PHE A 22 -8.52 -20.07 4.99
C PHE A 22 -7.66 -20.77 6.04
N THR A 23 -8.29 -21.58 6.88
CA THR A 23 -7.60 -22.42 7.84
C THR A 23 -8.13 -23.84 7.79
N LEU A 24 -7.22 -24.80 7.87
CA LEU A 24 -7.51 -26.22 7.99
C LEU A 24 -6.93 -26.73 9.31
N ASN A 25 -7.79 -27.33 10.13
CA ASN A 25 -7.40 -27.94 11.40
C ASN A 25 -7.53 -29.45 11.33
N TYR A 26 -6.49 -30.14 11.76
CA TYR A 26 -6.49 -31.58 11.93
C TYR A 26 -6.02 -31.93 13.35
N ASN A 27 -6.86 -32.64 14.11
CA ASN A 27 -6.55 -33.12 15.45
C ASN A 27 -6.67 -34.64 15.49
N LYS A 28 -5.67 -35.30 16.06
CA LYS A 28 -5.65 -36.75 16.26
C LYS A 28 -5.10 -37.12 17.62
N ASP A 29 -5.90 -37.87 18.37
CA ASP A 29 -5.52 -38.48 19.63
C ASP A 29 -5.02 -39.93 19.37
N PHE A 30 -3.87 -40.26 19.96
CA PHE A 30 -3.23 -41.57 19.94
C PHE A 30 -3.18 -42.21 21.33
N GLY A 31 -4.02 -41.72 22.26
CA GLY A 31 -4.05 -42.16 23.67
C GLY A 31 -3.01 -41.44 24.52
N ASN A 32 -1.75 -41.86 24.48
CA ASN A 32 -0.68 -41.19 25.24
C ASN A 32 -0.06 -39.99 24.52
N SER A 33 -0.54 -39.65 23.34
CA SER A 33 -0.04 -38.50 22.57
C SER A 33 -1.16 -37.88 21.76
N ASN A 34 -1.07 -36.58 21.55
CA ASN A 34 -2.01 -35.81 20.75
C ASN A 34 -1.25 -35.02 19.69
N LEU A 35 -1.74 -35.08 18.46
CA LEU A 35 -1.25 -34.31 17.32
C LEU A 35 -2.32 -33.31 16.90
N ASP A 36 -1.94 -32.04 16.88
CA ASP A 36 -2.75 -30.94 16.36
C ASP A 36 -1.97 -30.23 15.24
N VAL A 37 -2.55 -30.18 14.06
CA VAL A 37 -1.95 -29.57 12.87
C VAL A 37 -2.89 -28.49 12.36
N ILE A 38 -2.36 -27.29 12.19
CA ILE A 38 -3.06 -26.17 11.58
C ILE A 38 -2.27 -25.75 10.34
N ALA A 39 -2.95 -25.63 9.21
CA ALA A 39 -2.40 -25.02 8.00
C ALA A 39 -3.36 -23.93 7.52
N GLY A 40 -2.83 -22.86 6.98
CA GLY A 40 -3.66 -21.76 6.52
C GLY A 40 -3.01 -20.93 5.44
N TYR A 41 -3.87 -20.17 4.79
CA TYR A 41 -3.56 -19.17 3.79
C TYR A 41 -4.28 -17.88 4.15
N SER A 42 -3.61 -16.76 4.00
CA SER A 42 -4.17 -15.42 4.15
C SER A 42 -3.75 -14.56 2.96
N TYR A 43 -4.68 -13.84 2.39
CA TYR A 43 -4.46 -12.81 1.38
C TYR A 43 -5.08 -11.52 1.88
N GLN A 44 -4.31 -10.45 1.82
CA GLN A 44 -4.74 -9.11 2.16
C GLN A 44 -4.32 -8.16 1.05
N GLU A 45 -5.26 -7.35 0.59
CA GLU A 45 -5.00 -6.25 -0.33
C GLU A 45 -5.47 -4.96 0.34
N THR A 46 -4.60 -3.97 0.38
CA THR A 46 -4.93 -2.64 0.88
C THR A 46 -4.73 -1.64 -0.24
N SER A 47 -5.82 -1.05 -0.70
CA SER A 47 -5.83 -0.01 -1.74
C SER A 47 -5.87 1.36 -1.09
N TYR A 48 -4.94 2.21 -1.47
CA TYR A 48 -4.84 3.59 -1.05
C TYR A 48 -5.14 4.50 -2.23
N GLN A 49 -5.96 5.50 -2.02
CA GLN A 49 -6.24 6.52 -3.03
C GLN A 49 -6.32 7.89 -2.39
N GLY A 50 -5.91 8.89 -3.13
CA GLY A 50 -5.98 10.26 -2.67
C GLY A 50 -6.19 11.24 -3.81
N ARG A 51 -6.84 12.33 -3.45
CA ARG A 51 -7.16 13.43 -4.34
C ARG A 51 -6.79 14.73 -3.65
N TYR A 52 -6.03 15.53 -4.34
CA TYR A 52 -5.67 16.87 -3.92
C TYR A 52 -6.21 17.88 -4.91
N GLY A 53 -6.81 18.94 -4.42
CA GLY A 53 -7.27 20.06 -5.21
C GLY A 53 -6.78 21.40 -4.66
N LEU A 54 -6.37 22.28 -5.55
CA LEU A 54 -6.01 23.67 -5.25
C LEU A 54 -6.84 24.57 -6.14
N GLY A 55 -7.55 25.53 -5.55
CA GLY A 55 -8.40 26.49 -6.25
C GLY A 55 -8.04 27.93 -5.94
N PHE A 56 -8.21 28.80 -6.91
CA PHE A 56 -8.06 30.24 -6.77
C PHE A 56 -9.27 31.00 -7.34
N GLY A 57 -9.58 32.14 -6.70
CA GLY A 57 -10.63 33.02 -7.15
C GLY A 57 -12.03 32.54 -6.79
N PHE A 58 -12.20 32.05 -5.56
CA PHE A 58 -13.48 31.64 -5.00
C PHE A 58 -14.50 32.79 -4.99
N THR A 59 -15.75 32.48 -5.28
CA THR A 59 -16.87 33.38 -5.19
C THR A 59 -17.58 33.30 -3.84
N ASN A 60 -17.41 32.16 -3.13
CA ASN A 60 -17.96 31.92 -1.81
C ASN A 60 -17.02 32.41 -0.71
N GLU A 61 -17.60 32.99 0.36
CA GLU A 61 -16.82 33.45 1.52
C GLU A 61 -16.76 32.46 2.68
N SER A 62 -17.61 31.41 2.64
CA SER A 62 -17.61 30.39 3.68
C SER A 62 -16.71 29.23 3.29
N VAL A 63 -16.00 28.61 4.28
CA VAL A 63 -15.13 27.48 4.05
C VAL A 63 -15.85 26.29 3.37
N GLN A 64 -17.08 25.99 3.81
CA GLN A 64 -17.89 24.94 3.19
C GLN A 64 -18.31 25.32 1.75
N GLY A 65 -18.62 26.57 1.50
CA GLY A 65 -18.96 27.06 0.17
C GLY A 65 -17.75 26.97 -0.78
N MET A 66 -16.57 27.39 -0.33
CA MET A 66 -15.31 27.27 -1.08
C MET A 66 -14.97 25.81 -1.38
N ALA A 67 -15.13 24.91 -0.40
CA ALA A 67 -14.91 23.50 -0.62
C ALA A 67 -15.85 22.91 -1.67
N ASN A 68 -17.14 23.22 -1.59
CA ASN A 68 -18.13 22.76 -2.56
C ASN A 68 -17.84 23.33 -3.96
N GLU A 69 -17.45 24.58 -4.06
CA GLU A 69 -17.07 25.22 -5.31
C GLU A 69 -15.87 24.54 -5.95
N LEU A 70 -14.82 24.25 -5.17
CA LEU A 70 -13.64 23.55 -5.64
C LEU A 70 -13.96 22.14 -6.17
N TYR A 71 -14.68 21.35 -5.38
CA TYR A 71 -15.02 19.98 -5.79
C TYR A 71 -15.95 19.93 -6.99
N ASN A 72 -16.94 20.82 -7.07
CA ASN A 72 -17.85 20.91 -8.23
C ASN A 72 -17.08 21.29 -9.50
N ASP A 73 -16.16 22.25 -9.41
CA ASP A 73 -15.38 22.67 -10.56
C ASP A 73 -14.38 21.59 -10.99
N MET A 74 -13.76 20.89 -10.03
CA MET A 74 -12.94 19.73 -10.34
C MET A 74 -13.73 18.65 -11.08
N GLU A 75 -14.92 18.29 -10.59
CA GLU A 75 -15.79 17.30 -11.22
C GLU A 75 -16.24 17.74 -12.63
N LEU A 76 -16.55 19.02 -12.79
CA LEU A 76 -16.91 19.58 -14.08
C LEU A 76 -15.77 19.48 -15.10
N ILE A 77 -14.55 19.77 -14.68
CA ILE A 77 -13.35 19.65 -15.53
C ILE A 77 -13.09 18.18 -15.87
N GLU A 78 -13.16 17.31 -14.88
CA GLU A 78 -12.92 15.86 -15.04
C GLU A 78 -13.92 15.21 -15.98
N SER A 79 -15.17 15.62 -15.96
CA SER A 79 -16.20 15.08 -16.86
C SER A 79 -15.87 15.29 -18.34
N GLY A 80 -15.05 16.29 -18.65
CA GLY A 80 -14.53 16.56 -20.00
C GLY A 80 -13.22 15.84 -20.35
N LEU A 81 -12.58 15.18 -19.36
CA LEU A 81 -11.32 14.48 -19.57
C LEU A 81 -11.57 13.01 -19.95
N SER A 82 -10.82 12.52 -20.94
CA SER A 82 -10.87 11.13 -21.35
C SER A 82 -9.53 10.42 -21.08
N GLY A 83 -9.58 9.12 -20.73
CA GLY A 83 -8.41 8.30 -20.47
C GLY A 83 -7.81 8.52 -19.06
N GLN A 84 -6.71 7.82 -18.78
CA GLN A 84 -6.03 7.88 -17.49
C GLN A 84 -5.15 9.13 -17.41
N TYR A 85 -5.26 9.85 -16.31
CA TYR A 85 -4.44 11.03 -16.02
C TYR A 85 -4.07 11.03 -14.52
N GLN A 86 -3.00 11.71 -14.19
CA GLN A 86 -2.53 11.91 -12.83
C GLN A 86 -2.87 13.33 -12.34
N GLN A 87 -2.68 14.31 -13.20
CA GLN A 87 -2.84 15.69 -12.85
C GLN A 87 -3.58 16.43 -13.95
N PHE A 88 -4.34 17.43 -13.58
CA PHE A 88 -4.78 18.47 -14.50
C PHE A 88 -4.64 19.85 -13.88
N GLY A 89 -4.51 20.86 -14.71
CA GLY A 89 -4.58 22.26 -14.33
C GLY A 89 -5.47 23.00 -15.28
N TYR A 90 -6.35 23.80 -14.71
CA TYR A 90 -7.26 24.68 -15.41
C TYR A 90 -6.93 26.13 -15.04
N ASP A 91 -6.91 26.97 -16.05
CA ASP A 91 -6.85 28.40 -15.97
C ASP A 91 -7.87 28.94 -16.98
N ARG A 92 -8.36 30.16 -16.82
CA ARG A 92 -9.29 30.78 -17.78
C ARG A 92 -8.76 30.81 -19.21
N ASP A 93 -7.44 30.82 -19.37
CA ASP A 93 -6.75 30.85 -20.65
C ASP A 93 -6.42 29.45 -21.20
N GLY A 94 -6.59 28.38 -20.42
CA GLY A 94 -6.27 27.03 -20.89
C GLY A 94 -6.48 25.90 -19.90
N LEU A 95 -6.45 24.70 -20.43
CA LEU A 95 -6.50 23.45 -19.68
C LEU A 95 -5.33 22.58 -20.10
N TYR A 96 -4.57 22.05 -19.13
CA TYR A 96 -3.53 21.06 -19.36
C TYR A 96 -3.81 19.78 -18.58
N VAL A 97 -3.40 18.65 -19.12
CA VAL A 97 -3.58 17.34 -18.52
C VAL A 97 -2.27 16.54 -18.57
N ASN A 98 -1.83 16.07 -17.42
CA ASN A 98 -0.71 15.15 -17.31
C ASN A 98 -1.23 13.72 -17.34
N ARG A 99 -1.04 13.03 -18.46
CA ARG A 99 -1.50 11.66 -18.66
C ARG A 99 -0.43 10.67 -18.20
N LEU A 100 -0.87 9.59 -17.54
CA LEU A 100 0.02 8.53 -17.07
C LEU A 100 0.73 7.81 -18.23
N PHE A 101 0.02 7.63 -19.34
CA PHE A 101 0.53 6.94 -20.54
C PHE A 101 0.17 7.76 -21.79
N PRO A 102 0.89 8.86 -22.04
CA PRO A 102 0.60 9.67 -23.22
C PRO A 102 0.93 8.87 -24.49
N SER A 103 -0.05 8.65 -25.35
CA SER A 103 0.18 8.19 -26.70
C SER A 103 0.27 9.37 -27.65
N ILE A 104 0.98 9.23 -28.78
CA ILE A 104 1.14 10.28 -29.81
C ILE A 104 -0.22 10.72 -30.36
N SER A 105 -1.22 9.83 -30.35
CA SER A 105 -2.58 10.10 -30.79
C SER A 105 -3.45 10.84 -29.77
N GLN A 106 -2.99 11.02 -28.54
CA GLN A 106 -3.74 11.68 -27.47
C GLN A 106 -3.39 13.17 -27.28
N ASN A 107 -2.71 13.78 -28.20
CA ASN A 107 -2.53 15.24 -28.29
C ASN A 107 -3.82 15.95 -28.76
N GLU A 108 -4.97 15.41 -28.38
CA GLU A 108 -6.22 16.12 -28.60
C GLU A 108 -6.24 17.37 -27.73
N ALA A 109 -6.55 18.49 -28.36
CA ALA A 109 -6.79 19.72 -27.64
C ALA A 109 -7.95 19.51 -26.69
N VAL A 110 -7.66 19.49 -25.40
CA VAL A 110 -8.70 19.34 -24.38
C VAL A 110 -9.50 20.64 -24.38
N SER A 111 -10.79 20.55 -24.68
CA SER A 111 -11.65 21.72 -24.70
C SER A 111 -11.85 22.23 -23.28
N THR A 112 -11.72 23.52 -23.09
CA THR A 112 -11.99 24.18 -21.81
C THR A 112 -13.47 23.97 -21.44
N PRO A 113 -13.79 23.40 -20.28
CA PRO A 113 -15.18 23.21 -19.87
C PRO A 113 -15.86 24.54 -19.63
N SER A 114 -17.14 24.63 -19.98
CA SER A 114 -17.97 25.78 -19.68
C SER A 114 -18.59 25.65 -18.29
N GLY A 115 -18.65 26.74 -17.53
CA GLY A 115 -19.32 26.76 -16.22
C GLY A 115 -18.41 26.61 -15.01
N VAL A 116 -17.09 26.55 -15.20
CA VAL A 116 -16.12 26.63 -14.10
C VAL A 116 -16.18 27.99 -13.46
N SER A 117 -16.44 28.05 -12.15
CA SER A 117 -16.59 29.29 -11.38
C SER A 117 -15.25 29.86 -10.93
N LEU A 118 -14.31 29.01 -10.56
CA LEU A 118 -12.96 29.38 -10.15
C LEU A 118 -12.14 29.97 -11.29
N GLN A 119 -11.17 30.80 -10.93
CA GLN A 119 -10.24 31.40 -11.91
C GLN A 119 -9.21 30.35 -12.35
N SER A 120 -8.71 29.55 -11.39
CA SER A 120 -7.86 28.43 -11.70
C SER A 120 -8.06 27.28 -10.73
N VAL A 121 -7.82 26.05 -11.22
CA VAL A 121 -7.90 24.81 -10.47
C VAL A 121 -6.69 23.96 -10.84
N ALA A 122 -6.04 23.37 -9.83
CA ALA A 122 -5.06 22.31 -10.04
C ALA A 122 -5.49 21.09 -9.24
N ALA A 123 -5.40 19.91 -9.86
CA ALA A 123 -5.75 18.66 -9.21
C ALA A 123 -4.66 17.62 -9.43
N ASP A 124 -4.43 16.81 -8.38
CA ASP A 124 -3.51 15.68 -8.38
C ASP A 124 -4.23 14.46 -7.82
N TYR A 125 -4.04 13.33 -8.48
CA TYR A 125 -4.59 12.03 -8.10
C TYR A 125 -3.46 11.04 -7.89
N TRP A 126 -3.57 10.27 -6.85
CA TRP A 126 -2.67 9.18 -6.58
C TRP A 126 -3.45 7.97 -6.09
N GLY A 127 -2.97 6.81 -6.46
CA GLY A 127 -3.48 5.54 -5.99
C GLY A 127 -2.41 4.48 -6.09
N TYR A 128 -2.39 3.59 -5.11
CA TYR A 128 -1.55 2.40 -5.10
C TYR A 128 -2.20 1.34 -4.23
N SER A 129 -1.87 0.09 -4.47
CA SER A 129 -2.27 -1.02 -3.62
C SER A 129 -1.05 -1.79 -3.14
N ASP A 130 -1.16 -2.29 -1.92
CA ASP A 130 -0.21 -3.23 -1.31
C ASP A 130 -0.91 -4.58 -1.15
N GLU A 131 -0.30 -5.63 -1.70
CA GLU A 131 -0.78 -7.00 -1.57
C GLU A 131 0.13 -7.79 -0.65
N MET A 132 -0.46 -8.57 0.23
CA MET A 132 0.23 -9.48 1.14
C MET A 132 -0.38 -10.88 1.05
N GLN A 133 0.47 -11.88 0.89
CA GLN A 133 0.09 -13.29 0.90
C GLN A 133 0.88 -14.02 1.97
N SER A 134 0.18 -14.82 2.76
CA SER A 134 0.82 -15.58 3.84
C SER A 134 0.37 -17.03 3.78
N PHE A 135 1.33 -17.95 3.84
CA PHE A 135 1.10 -19.36 4.06
C PHE A 135 1.68 -19.73 5.42
N PHE A 136 0.94 -20.46 6.21
CA PHE A 136 1.45 -20.92 7.48
C PHE A 136 1.04 -22.36 7.77
N ALA A 137 1.93 -23.05 8.49
CA ALA A 137 1.64 -24.36 9.04
C ALA A 137 2.21 -24.42 10.45
N ARG A 138 1.45 -25.01 11.37
CA ARG A 138 1.84 -25.26 12.76
C ARG A 138 1.51 -26.68 13.12
N VAL A 139 2.46 -27.34 13.74
CA VAL A 139 2.30 -28.67 14.33
C VAL A 139 2.52 -28.56 15.83
N ASN A 140 1.53 -28.98 16.62
CA ASN A 140 1.64 -29.17 18.05
C ASN A 140 1.58 -30.67 18.33
N TYR A 141 2.56 -31.18 19.02
CA TYR A 141 2.59 -32.59 19.40
C TYR A 141 2.83 -32.71 20.89
N SER A 142 1.90 -33.34 21.59
CA SER A 142 2.03 -33.65 23.01
C SER A 142 2.26 -35.13 23.22
N ILE A 143 3.23 -35.47 24.08
CA ILE A 143 3.59 -36.84 24.43
C ILE A 143 3.40 -37.01 25.93
N MET A 144 2.60 -38.01 26.33
CA MET A 144 2.32 -38.36 27.72
C MET A 144 1.87 -37.19 28.59
N ASP A 145 1.30 -36.15 27.97
CA ASP A 145 0.99 -34.85 28.59
C ASP A 145 2.16 -34.13 29.28
N LYS A 146 3.39 -34.66 29.17
CA LYS A 146 4.61 -34.14 29.79
C LYS A 146 5.45 -33.27 28.85
N TYR A 147 5.54 -33.69 27.61
CA TYR A 147 6.35 -33.01 26.58
C TYR A 147 5.45 -32.39 25.54
N LEU A 148 5.59 -31.10 25.29
CA LEU A 148 4.88 -30.40 24.22
C LEU A 148 5.92 -29.85 23.23
N LEU A 149 5.80 -30.27 22.00
CA LEU A 149 6.60 -29.78 20.89
C LEU A 149 5.70 -28.95 19.98
N THR A 150 6.13 -27.75 19.64
CA THR A 150 5.49 -26.91 18.62
C THR A 150 6.51 -26.57 17.54
N ALA A 151 6.14 -26.77 16.29
CA ALA A 151 6.88 -26.26 15.13
C ALA A 151 5.97 -25.44 14.26
N THR A 152 6.44 -24.28 13.81
CA THR A 152 5.69 -23.40 12.92
C THR A 152 6.58 -22.98 11.76
N LEU A 153 6.02 -22.98 10.56
CA LEU A 153 6.62 -22.37 9.39
C LEU A 153 5.61 -21.36 8.81
N ARG A 154 6.06 -20.15 8.59
CA ARG A 154 5.28 -19.10 7.92
C ARG A 154 6.08 -18.58 6.74
N ALA A 155 5.43 -18.40 5.61
CA ALA A 155 5.96 -17.78 4.42
C ALA A 155 5.08 -16.58 4.10
N ASP A 156 5.66 -15.38 4.16
CA ASP A 156 4.97 -14.13 3.90
C ASP A 156 5.54 -13.48 2.63
N GLY A 157 4.67 -13.24 1.67
CA GLY A 157 4.97 -12.53 0.44
C GLY A 157 4.31 -11.15 0.44
N SER A 158 4.97 -10.16 -0.14
CA SER A 158 4.45 -8.80 -0.28
C SER A 158 4.79 -8.23 -1.63
N SER A 159 3.84 -7.50 -2.23
CA SER A 159 4.05 -6.74 -3.47
C SER A 159 5.07 -5.61 -3.31
N SER A 160 5.34 -5.19 -2.07
CA SER A 160 6.34 -4.18 -1.74
C SER A 160 7.78 -4.70 -1.85
N PHE A 161 7.99 -6.01 -2.01
CA PHE A 161 9.31 -6.62 -2.24
C PHE A 161 9.63 -6.75 -3.73
N SER A 162 10.93 -6.84 -4.04
CA SER A 162 11.38 -7.11 -5.41
C SER A 162 10.90 -8.47 -5.91
N ASN A 163 10.59 -8.58 -7.21
CA ASN A 163 10.13 -9.82 -7.86
C ASN A 163 11.03 -11.05 -7.59
N ASP A 164 12.32 -10.83 -7.35
CA ASP A 164 13.26 -11.92 -7.09
C ASP A 164 13.23 -12.44 -5.64
N ASN A 165 12.67 -11.68 -4.69
CA ASN A 165 12.65 -12.00 -3.26
C ASN A 165 11.32 -11.61 -2.61
N GLN A 166 10.22 -12.01 -3.20
CA GLN A 166 8.88 -11.64 -2.71
C GLN A 166 8.49 -12.32 -1.40
N TYR A 167 9.07 -13.48 -1.08
CA TYR A 167 8.72 -14.27 0.10
C TYR A 167 9.82 -14.32 1.14
N GLY A 168 9.44 -14.00 2.39
CA GLY A 168 10.22 -14.25 3.59
C GLY A 168 9.75 -15.53 4.29
N TYR A 169 10.69 -16.31 4.84
CA TYR A 169 10.39 -17.55 5.57
C TYR A 169 10.72 -17.38 7.04
N PHE A 170 9.76 -17.71 7.90
CA PHE A 170 9.83 -17.51 9.35
C PHE A 170 9.58 -18.82 10.10
N PRO A 171 10.59 -19.71 10.19
CA PRO A 171 10.50 -20.92 10.98
C PRO A 171 10.60 -20.61 12.48
N SER A 172 9.86 -21.37 13.28
CA SER A 172 9.97 -21.34 14.73
C SER A 172 9.72 -22.72 15.34
N ALA A 173 10.36 -22.99 16.47
CA ALA A 173 10.19 -24.21 17.24
C ALA A 173 10.14 -23.89 18.74
N ALA A 174 9.32 -24.61 19.46
CA ALA A 174 9.25 -24.52 20.91
C ALA A 174 9.09 -25.91 21.53
N LEU A 175 9.74 -26.10 22.69
CA LEU A 175 9.64 -27.29 23.52
C LEU A 175 9.19 -26.86 24.93
N ALA A 176 8.21 -27.56 25.48
CA ALA A 176 7.86 -27.43 26.86
C ALA A 176 7.90 -28.79 27.56
N TRP A 177 8.56 -28.85 28.71
CA TRP A 177 8.69 -30.04 29.52
C TRP A 177 8.16 -29.79 30.93
N LYS A 178 7.19 -30.61 31.35
CA LYS A 178 6.62 -30.59 32.70
C LYS A 178 7.51 -31.47 33.63
N ILE A 179 8.52 -30.87 34.21
CA ILE A 179 9.56 -31.55 35.01
C ILE A 179 8.98 -32.19 36.27
N HIS A 180 8.01 -31.54 36.89
CA HIS A 180 7.40 -32.03 38.12
C HIS A 180 6.73 -33.42 37.98
N GLU A 181 6.24 -33.74 36.77
CA GLU A 181 5.60 -35.02 36.51
C GLU A 181 6.63 -36.17 36.30
N ASP A 182 7.87 -35.84 35.92
CA ASP A 182 8.94 -36.82 35.70
C ASP A 182 9.78 -37.03 36.97
N LEU A 183 9.99 -36.00 37.76
CA LEU A 183 10.85 -36.06 38.93
C LEU A 183 10.09 -36.35 40.24
N ASN A 184 8.77 -36.49 40.23
CA ASN A 184 7.89 -36.70 41.39
C ASN A 184 8.26 -35.82 42.60
N ILE A 185 8.40 -34.51 42.35
CA ILE A 185 8.76 -33.56 43.41
C ILE A 185 7.52 -33.16 44.18
N ASP A 186 7.28 -33.82 45.30
CA ASP A 186 6.07 -33.61 46.12
C ASP A 186 5.92 -32.19 46.70
N SER A 187 7.01 -31.40 46.66
CA SER A 187 7.02 -30.02 47.21
C SER A 187 6.71 -28.94 46.17
N ILE A 188 6.54 -29.29 44.90
CA ILE A 188 6.34 -28.36 43.79
C ILE A 188 5.16 -28.80 42.92
N ASP A 189 4.07 -28.07 42.99
CA ASP A 189 2.85 -28.35 42.24
C ASP A 189 3.01 -28.19 40.69
N ASN A 190 3.89 -27.30 40.25
CA ASN A 190 4.11 -27.07 38.83
C ASN A 190 5.52 -26.53 38.54
N LEU A 191 6.34 -27.37 37.91
CA LEU A 191 7.65 -27.00 37.39
C LEU A 191 7.70 -27.33 35.92
N LYS A 192 7.82 -26.30 35.07
CA LYS A 192 7.81 -26.41 33.60
C LYS A 192 8.97 -25.65 32.99
N LEU A 193 9.79 -26.33 32.23
CA LEU A 193 10.83 -25.74 31.38
C LEU A 193 10.23 -25.44 30.00
N ARG A 194 10.52 -24.26 29.46
CA ARG A 194 10.16 -23.87 28.10
C ARG A 194 11.38 -23.36 27.38
N LEU A 195 11.62 -23.88 26.19
CA LEU A 195 12.65 -23.46 25.26
C LEU A 195 11.97 -23.06 23.97
N GLY A 196 12.34 -21.94 23.39
CA GLY A 196 11.79 -21.46 22.14
C GLY A 196 12.88 -20.84 21.27
N TRP A 197 12.75 -21.07 20.00
CA TRP A 197 13.58 -20.46 18.96
C TRP A 197 12.72 -20.07 17.78
N GLY A 198 13.03 -18.95 17.11
CA GLY A 198 12.33 -18.54 15.91
C GLY A 198 13.01 -17.39 15.19
N ILE A 199 12.69 -17.30 13.91
CA ILE A 199 13.05 -16.16 13.06
C ILE A 199 11.78 -15.32 12.87
N THR A 200 11.92 -14.02 13.06
CA THR A 200 10.84 -13.04 12.84
C THR A 200 11.27 -12.01 11.81
N GLY A 201 10.34 -11.62 10.94
CA GLY A 201 10.51 -10.52 10.00
C GLY A 201 9.82 -9.25 10.50
N ASN A 202 10.31 -8.11 10.04
CA ASN A 202 9.65 -6.83 10.22
C ASN A 202 9.43 -6.20 8.86
N GLN A 203 8.17 -5.92 8.52
CA GLN A 203 7.77 -5.24 7.28
C GLN A 203 7.49 -3.75 7.51
N GLN A 204 7.51 -3.28 8.75
CA GLN A 204 7.27 -1.87 9.06
C GLN A 204 8.41 -1.00 8.52
N GLY A 205 8.06 0.03 7.78
CA GLY A 205 9.01 0.96 7.17
C GLY A 205 9.39 0.66 5.72
N LEU A 206 8.87 -0.40 5.14
CA LEU A 206 8.91 -0.61 3.71
C LEU A 206 7.77 0.21 3.08
N GLY A 207 8.05 1.46 2.74
CA GLY A 207 7.08 2.31 2.06
C GLY A 207 6.87 1.88 0.61
N TYR A 208 5.70 2.20 0.06
CA TYR A 208 5.41 2.02 -1.35
C TYR A 208 6.51 2.63 -2.23
N GLY A 209 6.97 1.88 -3.21
CA GLY A 209 7.91 2.34 -4.22
C GLY A 209 9.38 2.33 -3.83
N ASN A 210 9.77 1.79 -2.69
CA ASN A 210 11.18 1.65 -2.31
C ASN A 210 11.96 0.74 -3.26
N PHE A 211 11.27 -0.14 -3.97
CA PHE A 211 11.84 -1.09 -4.95
C PHE A 211 11.46 -0.77 -6.40
N ILE A 212 10.80 0.37 -6.66
CA ILE A 212 10.45 0.78 -8.02
C ILE A 212 11.70 1.35 -8.68
N ARG A 213 12.15 0.68 -9.73
CA ARG A 213 13.15 1.24 -10.63
C ARG A 213 12.54 2.39 -11.41
N ARG A 214 12.95 3.62 -11.09
CA ARG A 214 12.50 4.80 -11.82
C ARG A 214 13.55 5.21 -12.86
N GLU A 215 13.15 5.24 -14.10
CA GLU A 215 13.92 5.89 -15.15
C GLU A 215 13.53 7.37 -15.18
N ARG A 216 14.47 8.24 -14.85
CA ARG A 216 14.30 9.69 -15.05
C ARG A 216 15.01 10.11 -16.30
N PHE A 217 14.26 10.67 -17.21
CA PHE A 217 14.85 11.43 -18.31
C PHE A 217 15.32 12.77 -17.73
N GLY A 218 16.58 13.08 -17.86
CA GLY A 218 17.13 14.36 -17.40
C GLY A 218 16.52 15.53 -18.15
N GLY A 219 16.55 16.73 -17.58
CA GLY A 219 15.88 17.91 -18.11
C GLY A 219 16.28 18.25 -19.55
N ILE A 220 15.37 18.90 -20.26
CA ILE A 220 15.54 19.33 -21.66
C ILE A 220 16.69 20.34 -21.71
N GLY A 221 17.80 19.98 -22.35
CA GLY A 221 18.81 20.94 -22.74
C GLY A 221 18.33 21.63 -24.02
N ILE A 222 18.04 22.91 -23.93
CA ILE A 222 17.81 23.74 -25.14
C ILE A 222 19.19 24.10 -25.67
N ALA A 223 19.61 23.43 -26.72
CA ALA A 223 20.75 23.89 -27.50
C ALA A 223 20.22 24.60 -28.75
N ASN A 224 20.60 25.84 -28.86
CA ASN A 224 20.47 26.70 -30.04
C ASN A 224 19.68 26.15 -31.27
N ASP A 225 18.64 26.88 -31.54
CA ASP A 225 17.95 27.07 -32.83
C ASP A 225 17.42 25.87 -33.64
N SER A 226 17.66 24.64 -33.37
CA SER A 226 16.98 23.56 -34.11
C SER A 226 17.23 22.12 -33.61
N ASN A 227 18.02 21.88 -32.62
CA ASN A 227 18.26 20.54 -32.11
C ASN A 227 17.93 20.41 -30.64
N ILE A 228 16.79 19.75 -30.34
CA ILE A 228 16.49 19.24 -29.02
C ILE A 228 17.35 18.00 -28.83
N THR A 229 18.44 18.11 -28.10
CA THR A 229 19.18 16.93 -27.65
C THR A 229 18.44 16.35 -26.43
N MET A 230 17.91 15.16 -26.62
CA MET A 230 17.41 14.39 -25.48
C MET A 230 18.56 14.08 -24.54
N PRO A 231 18.47 14.41 -23.25
CA PRO A 231 19.51 14.07 -22.30
C PRO A 231 19.57 12.55 -22.09
N SER A 232 20.76 12.08 -21.76
CA SER A 232 20.99 10.69 -21.43
C SER A 232 20.06 10.22 -20.29
N THR A 233 19.46 9.06 -20.45
CA THR A 233 18.70 8.38 -19.41
C THR A 233 19.61 8.07 -18.23
N ASN A 234 19.40 8.75 -17.12
CA ASN A 234 20.01 8.35 -15.84
C ASN A 234 19.06 7.34 -15.17
N VAL A 235 19.44 6.09 -15.19
CA VAL A 235 18.79 5.03 -14.42
C VAL A 235 19.30 5.13 -13.00
N ILE A 236 18.45 5.53 -12.08
CA ILE A 236 18.73 5.47 -10.64
C ILE A 236 18.00 4.21 -10.14
N SER A 237 18.76 3.16 -9.80
CA SER A 237 18.28 2.01 -9.05
C SER A 237 18.53 2.26 -7.56
N PHE A 238 17.50 2.13 -6.76
CA PHE A 238 17.58 2.11 -5.30
C PHE A 238 17.51 0.66 -4.81
#